data_3ba33be8e5d9553fef9da449d9d3405c
#
_entry.id   3ba33be8e5d9553fef9da449d9d3405c
#
_cell.length_a   1.000
_cell.length_b   1.000
_cell.length_c   1.000
_cell.angle_alpha   90.00
_cell.angle_beta   90.00
_cell.angle_gamma   90.00
#
_symmetry.space_group_name_H-M   'P 1'
#
loop_
_entity.id
_entity.type
_entity.pdbx_description
1 polymer ?
#
loop_
_entity_poly.entity_id
_entity_poly.type
_entity_poly.pdbx_seq_one_letter_code
_entity_poly.pdbx_strand_id
1 'polypeptide(L)'
;MSYTANQFLSILKKADSSLVVDEVNCPELSEDGKSDFMVRLKELNGSLMDVWQKCFEEIIEDPSLQAKYGSPSQLVIALSVVDQAGDRVFKPHDFKGHAAIGSMPNHVKDRLAAEAYRISKMRKVDQDDMAKN
;
A
#
# COMPACT_ATOMS: atom_id res chain seq x y z
N MET A 1 -5.52 -11.85 32.00
CA MET A 1 -5.41 -10.41 32.28
C MET A 1 -6.62 -9.71 31.66
N SER A 2 -7.27 -8.84 32.40
CA SER A 2 -8.43 -8.09 31.92
C SER A 2 -8.08 -6.63 31.68
N TYR A 3 -8.85 -5.96 30.85
CA TYR A 3 -8.67 -4.55 30.54
C TYR A 3 -10.02 -3.86 30.42
N THR A 4 -10.06 -2.56 30.69
CA THR A 4 -11.24 -1.73 30.50
C THR A 4 -11.38 -1.33 29.01
N ALA A 5 -12.57 -0.85 28.62
CA ALA A 5 -12.80 -0.35 27.28
C ALA A 5 -11.83 0.79 26.92
N ASN A 6 -11.59 1.72 27.86
CA ASN A 6 -10.66 2.83 27.64
C ASN A 6 -9.22 2.37 27.47
N GLN A 7 -8.79 1.36 28.24
CA GLN A 7 -7.47 0.78 28.09
C GLN A 7 -7.30 0.14 26.73
N PHE A 8 -8.31 -0.59 26.25
CA PHE A 8 -8.27 -1.22 24.93
C PHE A 8 -8.20 -0.16 23.82
N LEU A 9 -8.99 0.91 23.90
CA LEU A 9 -8.94 1.99 22.91
C LEU A 9 -7.57 2.67 22.89
N SER A 10 -6.93 2.84 24.04
CA SER A 10 -5.56 3.39 24.09
C SER A 10 -4.55 2.46 23.44
N ILE A 11 -4.70 1.14 23.63
CA ILE A 11 -3.85 0.13 22.99
C ILE A 11 -4.00 0.21 21.47
N LEU A 12 -5.22 0.33 20.97
CA LEU A 12 -5.48 0.42 19.52
C LEU A 12 -4.84 1.66 18.89
N LYS A 13 -4.89 2.79 19.59
CA LYS A 13 -4.24 4.03 19.12
C LYS A 13 -2.72 3.86 19.03
N LYS A 14 -2.12 3.20 20.01
CA LYS A 14 -0.68 2.92 20.02
C LYS A 14 -0.31 1.92 18.92
N ALA A 15 -1.18 0.96 18.62
CA ALA A 15 -0.94 -0.05 17.61
C ALA A 15 -0.73 0.60 16.22
N ASP A 16 -1.52 1.64 15.89
CA ASP A 16 -1.34 2.34 14.61
C ASP A 16 0.05 3.00 14.52
N SER A 17 0.55 3.59 15.62
CA SER A 17 1.87 4.22 15.63
C SER A 17 3.02 3.21 15.62
N SER A 18 2.74 1.92 15.89
CA SER A 18 3.75 0.86 15.89
C SER A 18 3.87 0.15 14.53
N LEU A 19 3.04 0.54 13.54
CA LEU A 19 3.12 -0.04 12.20
C LEU A 19 4.48 0.30 11.57
N VAL A 20 5.03 -0.67 10.84
CA VAL A 20 6.33 -0.50 10.19
C VAL A 20 6.25 0.57 9.11
N VAL A 21 7.22 1.48 9.12
CA VAL A 21 7.42 2.48 8.05
C VAL A 21 8.79 2.24 7.46
N ASP A 22 8.87 2.21 6.15
CA ASP A 22 10.15 2.08 5.46
C ASP A 22 10.21 3.07 4.31
N GLU A 23 11.43 3.38 3.87
CA GLU A 23 11.67 4.30 2.77
C GLU A 23 12.33 3.58 1.61
N VAL A 24 11.86 3.85 0.40
CA VAL A 24 12.40 3.29 -0.83
C VAL A 24 12.92 4.42 -1.69
N ASN A 25 14.19 4.33 -2.08
CA ASN A 25 14.76 5.34 -2.98
C ASN A 25 14.31 5.09 -4.42
N CYS A 26 13.67 6.09 -4.99
CA CYS A 26 13.17 6.08 -6.37
C CYS A 26 13.71 7.31 -7.11
N PRO A 27 15.02 7.36 -7.42
CA PRO A 27 15.61 8.54 -8.06
C PRO A 27 14.96 8.87 -9.41
N GLU A 28 14.35 7.89 -10.06
CA GLU A 28 13.61 8.07 -11.30
C GLU A 28 12.43 9.04 -11.16
N LEU A 29 11.94 9.26 -9.94
CA LEU A 29 10.83 10.17 -9.64
C LEU A 29 11.31 11.58 -9.29
N SER A 30 12.62 11.80 -9.16
CA SER A 30 13.16 13.12 -8.90
C SER A 30 13.13 13.99 -10.16
N GLU A 31 13.26 15.31 -10.00
CA GLU A 31 13.22 16.25 -11.12
C GLU A 31 14.30 15.99 -12.18
N ASP A 32 15.52 15.63 -11.72
CA ASP A 32 16.64 15.35 -12.63
C ASP A 32 16.76 13.87 -13.01
N GLY A 33 15.90 13.00 -12.44
CA GLY A 33 15.91 11.58 -12.67
C GLY A 33 17.08 10.83 -12.02
N LYS A 34 17.92 11.51 -11.22
CA LYS A 34 19.15 10.94 -10.68
C LYS A 34 19.34 11.18 -9.20
N SER A 35 18.76 12.26 -8.65
CA SER A 35 18.86 12.59 -7.22
C SER A 35 18.01 11.66 -6.39
N ASP A 36 18.39 11.45 -5.13
CA ASP A 36 17.61 10.64 -4.21
C ASP A 36 16.19 11.19 -4.10
N PHE A 37 15.23 10.29 -4.18
CA PHE A 37 13.82 10.59 -3.97
C PHE A 37 13.23 9.46 -3.13
N MET A 38 13.04 9.71 -1.84
CA MET A 38 12.60 8.69 -0.89
C MET A 38 11.08 8.65 -0.83
N VAL A 39 10.51 7.50 -1.16
CA VAL A 39 9.07 7.24 -1.02
C VAL A 39 8.86 6.49 0.30
N ARG A 40 8.03 7.03 1.17
CA ARG A 40 7.73 6.41 2.47
C ARG A 40 6.51 5.51 2.36
N LEU A 41 6.68 4.28 2.79
CA LEU A 41 5.62 3.27 2.80
C LEU A 41 5.36 2.86 4.24
N LYS A 42 4.09 2.76 4.61
CA LYS A 42 3.66 2.34 5.94
C LYS A 42 2.86 1.06 5.83
N GLU A 43 3.16 0.12 6.71
CA GLU A 43 2.44 -1.15 6.81
C GLU A 43 0.93 -0.91 6.81
N LEU A 44 0.18 -1.76 6.11
CA LEU A 44 -1.28 -1.68 6.09
C LEU A 44 -1.84 -2.14 7.44
N ASN A 45 -2.75 -1.35 8.01
CA ASN A 45 -3.53 -1.81 9.16
C ASN A 45 -4.62 -2.79 8.68
N GLY A 46 -5.37 -3.37 9.63
CA GLY A 46 -6.40 -4.35 9.29
C GLY A 46 -7.44 -3.84 8.31
N SER A 47 -7.89 -2.59 8.50
CA SER A 47 -8.89 -1.99 7.61
C SER A 47 -8.40 -1.82 6.19
N LEU A 48 -7.16 -1.36 6.01
CA LEU A 48 -6.57 -1.18 4.68
C LEU A 48 -6.27 -2.53 4.02
N MET A 49 -5.85 -3.52 4.81
CA MET A 49 -5.65 -4.87 4.31
C MET A 49 -6.97 -5.45 3.78
N ASP A 50 -8.08 -5.21 4.47
CA ASP A 50 -9.42 -5.65 4.03
C ASP A 50 -9.80 -4.98 2.71
N VAL A 51 -9.52 -3.69 2.53
CA VAL A 51 -9.78 -2.98 1.28
C VAL A 51 -9.00 -3.63 0.13
N TRP A 52 -7.71 -3.87 0.34
CA TRP A 52 -6.86 -4.48 -0.68
C TRP A 52 -7.36 -5.89 -1.05
N GLN A 53 -7.64 -6.70 -0.04
CA GLN A 53 -8.06 -8.09 -0.24
C GLN A 53 -9.40 -8.16 -0.98
N LYS A 54 -10.36 -7.31 -0.60
CA LYS A 54 -11.67 -7.27 -1.26
C LYS A 54 -11.53 -6.90 -2.73
N CYS A 55 -10.76 -5.85 -3.04
CA CYS A 55 -10.54 -5.44 -4.43
C CYS A 55 -9.84 -6.54 -5.23
N PHE A 56 -8.86 -7.22 -4.63
CA PHE A 56 -8.14 -8.32 -5.26
C PHE A 56 -9.09 -9.48 -5.60
N GLU A 57 -9.95 -9.87 -4.66
CA GLU A 57 -10.93 -10.93 -4.88
C GLU A 57 -11.92 -10.56 -5.99
N GLU A 58 -12.39 -9.31 -6.01
CA GLU A 58 -13.30 -8.83 -7.05
C GLU A 58 -12.63 -8.84 -8.44
N ILE A 59 -11.36 -8.47 -8.53
CA ILE A 59 -10.61 -8.50 -9.79
C ILE A 59 -10.45 -9.94 -10.29
N ILE A 60 -10.23 -10.90 -9.40
CA ILE A 60 -10.13 -12.32 -9.77
C ILE A 60 -11.44 -12.81 -10.37
N GLU A 61 -12.57 -12.44 -9.77
CA GLU A 61 -13.90 -12.84 -10.27
C GLU A 61 -14.27 -12.11 -11.57
N ASP A 62 -13.91 -10.83 -11.68
CA ASP A 62 -14.20 -10.01 -12.84
C ASP A 62 -12.97 -9.17 -13.19
N PRO A 63 -12.07 -9.68 -14.07
CA PRO A 63 -10.86 -8.96 -14.43
C PRO A 63 -11.08 -7.57 -15.03
N SER A 64 -12.27 -7.26 -15.55
CA SER A 64 -12.57 -5.92 -16.07
C SER A 64 -12.54 -4.85 -14.97
N LEU A 65 -12.69 -5.23 -13.70
CA LEU A 65 -12.63 -4.31 -12.58
C LEU A 65 -11.21 -3.76 -12.33
N GLN A 66 -10.20 -4.36 -12.92
CA GLN A 66 -8.84 -3.81 -12.86
C GLN A 66 -8.77 -2.41 -13.50
N ALA A 67 -9.61 -2.13 -14.48
CA ALA A 67 -9.71 -0.79 -15.06
C ALA A 67 -10.20 0.25 -14.05
N LYS A 68 -11.03 -0.18 -13.09
CA LYS A 68 -11.57 0.68 -12.04
C LYS A 68 -10.61 0.82 -10.85
N TYR A 69 -10.09 -0.30 -10.36
CA TYR A 69 -9.28 -0.35 -9.13
C TYR A 69 -7.79 -0.16 -9.37
N GLY A 70 -7.32 -0.34 -10.61
CA GLY A 70 -5.91 -0.50 -10.91
C GLY A 70 -5.47 -1.93 -10.65
N SER A 71 -4.21 -2.23 -10.93
CA SER A 71 -3.65 -3.55 -10.62
C SER A 71 -3.54 -3.73 -9.10
N PRO A 72 -3.49 -4.97 -8.61
CA PRO A 72 -3.25 -5.21 -7.18
C PRO A 72 -1.96 -4.54 -6.67
N SER A 73 -0.90 -4.51 -7.48
CA SER A 73 0.34 -3.83 -7.13
C SER A 73 0.15 -2.32 -7.02
N GLN A 74 -0.58 -1.71 -7.93
CA GLN A 74 -0.91 -0.29 -7.88
C GLN A 74 -1.69 0.04 -6.61
N LEU A 75 -2.67 -0.79 -6.27
CA LEU A 75 -3.52 -0.57 -5.10
C LEU A 75 -2.71 -0.68 -3.79
N VAL A 76 -1.83 -1.68 -3.67
CA VAL A 76 -1.04 -1.82 -2.45
C VAL A 76 -0.11 -0.63 -2.25
N ILE A 77 0.47 -0.09 -3.31
CA ILE A 77 1.30 1.12 -3.23
C ILE A 77 0.45 2.29 -2.75
N ALA A 78 -0.70 2.51 -3.40
CA ALA A 78 -1.58 3.64 -3.06
C ALA A 78 -2.01 3.61 -1.58
N LEU A 79 -2.32 2.43 -1.06
CA LEU A 79 -2.72 2.28 0.33
C LEU A 79 -1.55 2.42 1.31
N SER A 80 -0.31 2.19 0.86
CA SER A 80 0.88 2.19 1.71
C SER A 80 1.58 3.54 1.79
N VAL A 81 1.51 4.37 0.74
CA VAL A 81 2.26 5.64 0.69
C VAL A 81 1.78 6.59 1.77
N VAL A 82 2.74 7.14 2.51
CA VAL A 82 2.50 8.17 3.54
C VAL A 82 3.40 9.37 3.28
N ASP A 83 2.98 10.53 3.78
CA ASP A 83 3.80 11.74 3.74
C ASP A 83 4.82 11.74 4.89
N GLN A 84 5.57 12.83 5.02
CA GLN A 84 6.60 12.93 6.05
C GLN A 84 6.03 12.95 7.47
N ALA A 85 4.78 13.35 7.63
CA ALA A 85 4.09 13.32 8.91
C ALA A 85 3.57 11.91 9.26
N GLY A 86 3.63 10.97 8.32
CA GLY A 86 3.13 9.61 8.50
C GLY A 86 1.67 9.44 8.13
N ASP A 87 1.06 10.45 7.52
CA ASP A 87 -0.33 10.40 7.10
C ASP A 87 -0.45 9.77 5.71
N ARG A 88 -1.50 8.97 5.52
CA ARG A 88 -1.78 8.34 4.22
C ARG A 88 -2.04 9.41 3.16
N VAL A 89 -1.35 9.30 2.03
CA VAL A 89 -1.47 10.26 0.94
C VAL A 89 -2.80 10.11 0.21
N PHE A 90 -3.26 8.86 0.03
CA PHE A 90 -4.49 8.55 -0.71
C PHE A 90 -5.57 8.05 0.23
N LYS A 91 -6.82 8.42 -0.05
CA LYS A 91 -7.97 7.81 0.61
C LYS A 91 -8.18 6.40 0.08
N PRO A 92 -8.61 5.42 0.92
CA PRO A 92 -8.68 4.02 0.51
C PRO A 92 -9.53 3.74 -0.73
N HIS A 93 -10.60 4.51 -0.94
CA HIS A 93 -11.53 4.29 -2.06
C HIS A 93 -11.44 5.35 -3.16
N ASP A 94 -10.41 6.21 -3.12
CA ASP A 94 -10.17 7.20 -4.17
C ASP A 94 -9.40 6.57 -5.33
N PHE A 95 -10.06 5.69 -6.08
CA PHE A 95 -9.43 4.97 -7.16
C PHE A 95 -8.94 5.87 -8.31
N LYS A 96 -9.57 7.03 -8.50
CA LYS A 96 -9.11 8.03 -9.47
C LYS A 96 -7.77 8.62 -9.05
N GLY A 97 -7.62 8.94 -7.75
CA GLY A 97 -6.34 9.39 -7.20
C GLY A 97 -5.27 8.32 -7.33
N HIS A 98 -5.64 7.06 -7.06
CA HIS A 98 -4.72 5.92 -7.17
C HIS A 98 -4.19 5.74 -8.60
N ALA A 99 -4.93 6.18 -9.62
CA ALA A 99 -4.52 6.01 -11.01
C ALA A 99 -3.18 6.70 -11.32
N ALA A 100 -2.83 7.74 -10.57
CA ALA A 100 -1.54 8.42 -10.72
C ALA A 100 -0.35 7.47 -10.48
N ILE A 101 -0.51 6.47 -9.63
CA ILE A 101 0.52 5.46 -9.38
C ILE A 101 0.85 4.69 -10.65
N GLY A 102 -0.16 4.42 -11.49
CA GLY A 102 0.03 3.69 -12.74
C GLY A 102 0.85 4.43 -13.79
N SER A 103 1.07 5.73 -13.63
CA SER A 103 1.85 6.53 -14.60
C SER A 103 3.36 6.47 -14.36
N MET A 104 3.81 5.91 -13.24
CA MET A 104 5.25 5.78 -12.98
C MET A 104 5.86 4.65 -13.83
N PRO A 105 7.18 4.68 -14.06
CA PRO A 105 7.85 3.58 -14.76
C PRO A 105 7.59 2.24 -14.08
N ASN A 106 7.39 1.19 -14.88
CA ASN A 106 6.99 -0.11 -14.34
C ASN A 106 7.99 -0.68 -13.33
N HIS A 107 9.30 -0.51 -13.57
CA HIS A 107 10.30 -1.02 -12.63
C HIS A 107 10.28 -0.28 -11.28
N VAL A 108 9.88 0.99 -11.27
CA VAL A 108 9.69 1.75 -10.02
C VAL A 108 8.46 1.23 -9.28
N LYS A 109 7.37 1.03 -10.02
CA LYS A 109 6.14 0.45 -9.45
C LYS A 109 6.41 -0.92 -8.83
N ASP A 110 7.14 -1.79 -9.54
CA ASP A 110 7.49 -3.12 -9.02
C ASP A 110 8.34 -3.03 -7.75
N ARG A 111 9.29 -2.11 -7.72
CA ARG A 111 10.14 -1.88 -6.53
C ARG A 111 9.31 -1.47 -5.32
N LEU A 112 8.41 -0.51 -5.51
CA LEU A 112 7.53 -0.03 -4.44
C LEU A 112 6.53 -1.10 -3.99
N ALA A 113 5.94 -1.83 -4.94
CA ALA A 113 4.99 -2.90 -4.61
C ALA A 113 5.67 -4.01 -3.80
N ALA A 114 6.86 -4.43 -4.21
CA ALA A 114 7.62 -5.48 -3.50
C ALA A 114 7.85 -5.08 -2.03
N GLU A 115 8.25 -3.84 -1.78
CA GLU A 115 8.49 -3.35 -0.42
C GLU A 115 7.16 -3.22 0.35
N ALA A 116 6.10 -2.72 -0.28
CA ALA A 116 4.79 -2.59 0.35
C ALA A 116 4.25 -3.97 0.81
N TYR A 117 4.38 -4.98 -0.04
CA TYR A 117 3.99 -6.36 0.32
C TYR A 117 4.84 -6.88 1.48
N ARG A 118 6.14 -6.64 1.44
CA ARG A 118 7.06 -7.12 2.46
C ARG A 118 6.73 -6.55 3.84
N ILE A 119 6.58 -5.24 3.95
CA ILE A 119 6.32 -4.59 5.25
C ILE A 119 4.93 -4.92 5.78
N SER A 120 3.97 -5.18 4.91
CA SER A 120 2.62 -5.59 5.30
C SER A 120 2.51 -7.10 5.54
N LYS A 121 3.62 -7.83 5.41
CA LYS A 121 3.72 -9.26 5.69
C LYS A 121 2.74 -10.09 4.88
N MET A 122 2.53 -9.71 3.63
CA MET A 122 1.68 -10.45 2.71
C MET A 122 2.35 -11.76 2.32
N ARG A 123 1.56 -12.82 2.24
CA ARG A 123 2.07 -14.15 1.94
C ARG A 123 2.58 -14.20 0.48
N LYS A 124 3.65 -14.97 0.27
CA LYS A 124 4.23 -15.15 -1.05
C LYS A 124 3.22 -15.68 -2.08
N VAL A 125 2.30 -16.54 -1.65
CA VAL A 125 1.23 -17.07 -2.49
C VAL A 125 0.38 -15.94 -3.09
N ASP A 126 0.03 -14.93 -2.29
CA ASP A 126 -0.75 -13.79 -2.76
C ASP A 126 0.03 -13.00 -3.81
N GLN A 127 1.34 -12.81 -3.60
CA GLN A 127 2.21 -12.11 -4.54
C GLN A 127 2.36 -12.88 -5.86
N ASP A 128 2.55 -14.20 -5.79
CA ASP A 128 2.71 -15.05 -6.96
C ASP A 128 1.43 -15.08 -7.80
N ASP A 129 0.26 -15.16 -7.15
CA ASP A 129 -1.04 -15.11 -7.83
C ASP A 129 -1.23 -13.78 -8.57
N MET A 130 -0.78 -12.68 -7.99
CA MET A 130 -0.83 -11.37 -8.64
C MET A 130 0.10 -11.30 -9.84
N ALA A 131 1.28 -11.90 -9.76
CA ALA A 131 2.25 -11.91 -10.85
C ALA A 131 1.74 -12.67 -12.09
N LYS A 132 0.84 -13.64 -11.90
CA LYS A 132 0.25 -14.43 -12.98
C LYS A 132 -0.89 -13.72 -13.71
N ASN A 133 -1.41 -12.69 -13.11
CA ASN A 133 -2.53 -11.92 -13.64
C ASN A 133 -2.04 -10.60 -14.23
#